data_90dfa4b6591267b24a23edc71fab5f17
#
_entry.id   90dfa4b6591267b24a23edc71fab5f17
#
_cell.length_a   1.000
_cell.length_b   1.000
_cell.length_c   1.000
_cell.angle_alpha   90.00
_cell.angle_beta   90.00
_cell.angle_gamma   90.00
#
_symmetry.space_group_name_H-M   'P 1'
#
loop_
_entity.id
_entity.type
_entity.pdbx_description
1 polymer ?
#
loop_
_entity_poly.entity_id
_entity_poly.type
_entity_poly.pdbx_seq_one_letter_code
_entity_poly.pdbx_strand_id
1 'polypeptide(L)'
;TDNPVLTSLVATRGMAGMMGTIWLIICAMCFGGAMEAGGMVRGITRLFVRMIKGRTSLVASTVCSGLMLNLAVADQYICILLTGNMFRRIFDRQGFERRLLSRTTEDSVTVTSVLVPWNTCGMTQATVLGVPTMVYLPYCFFNIISPVMSIAIAALGYKIFRTSANQQGDTSKA
;
A
#
# COMPACT_ATOMS: atom_id res chain seq x y z
N THR A 1 -5.35 -28.97 -26.25
CA THR A 1 -4.64 -28.98 -24.96
C THR A 1 -5.68 -29.13 -23.89
N ASP A 2 -5.93 -30.39 -23.46
CA ASP A 2 -6.98 -30.75 -22.50
C ASP A 2 -6.55 -30.50 -21.04
N ASN A 3 -6.09 -29.30 -20.77
CA ASN A 3 -5.76 -28.92 -19.38
C ASN A 3 -6.96 -28.12 -18.81
N PRO A 4 -7.74 -28.71 -17.87
CA PRO A 4 -8.96 -28.08 -17.36
C PRO A 4 -8.69 -26.73 -16.70
N VAL A 5 -7.47 -26.52 -16.15
CA VAL A 5 -7.06 -25.26 -15.54
C VAL A 5 -6.88 -24.16 -16.61
N LEU A 6 -6.25 -24.49 -17.73
CA LEU A 6 -6.10 -23.54 -18.84
C LEU A 6 -7.44 -23.19 -19.47
N THR A 7 -8.33 -24.17 -19.64
CA THR A 7 -9.68 -23.95 -20.16
C THR A 7 -10.49 -23.05 -19.25
N SER A 8 -10.39 -23.20 -17.93
CA SER A 8 -11.10 -22.34 -16.97
C SER A 8 -10.55 -20.91 -16.93
N LEU A 9 -9.24 -20.72 -17.11
CA LEU A 9 -8.59 -19.41 -17.16
C LEU A 9 -8.89 -18.64 -18.45
N VAL A 10 -9.02 -19.35 -19.57
CA VAL A 10 -9.30 -18.78 -20.90
C VAL A 10 -10.80 -18.64 -21.16
N ALA A 11 -11.64 -19.37 -20.43
CA ALA A 11 -13.09 -19.29 -20.55
C ALA A 11 -13.60 -17.92 -20.03
N THR A 12 -13.69 -16.96 -20.93
CA THR A 12 -14.25 -15.64 -20.63
C THR A 12 -15.75 -15.75 -20.41
N ARG A 13 -16.20 -15.49 -19.18
CA ARG A 13 -17.64 -15.41 -18.87
C ARG A 13 -18.29 -14.11 -19.35
N GLY A 14 -17.55 -13.31 -20.12
CA GLY A 14 -17.99 -12.02 -20.63
C GLY A 14 -18.31 -11.02 -19.51
N MET A 15 -19.08 -10.00 -19.85
CA MET A 15 -19.50 -8.94 -18.91
C MET A 15 -20.28 -9.52 -17.71
N ALA A 16 -21.15 -10.51 -17.94
CA ALA A 16 -21.95 -11.11 -16.88
C ALA A 16 -21.10 -11.75 -15.78
N GLY A 17 -19.97 -12.37 -16.13
CA GLY A 17 -19.05 -12.95 -15.16
C GLY A 17 -18.34 -11.92 -14.26
N MET A 18 -18.20 -10.68 -14.74
CA MET A 18 -17.55 -9.58 -14.01
C MET A 18 -18.52 -8.72 -13.18
N MET A 19 -19.83 -8.88 -13.40
CA MET A 19 -20.84 -8.05 -12.74
C MET A 19 -20.78 -8.11 -11.20
N GLY A 20 -20.56 -9.31 -10.64
CA GLY A 20 -20.38 -9.47 -9.19
C GLY A 20 -19.18 -8.70 -8.65
N THR A 21 -18.07 -8.74 -9.35
CA THR A 21 -16.84 -8.00 -8.99
C THR A 21 -17.06 -6.49 -9.09
N ILE A 22 -17.70 -6.01 -10.16
CA ILE A 22 -18.03 -4.59 -10.36
C ILE A 22 -18.92 -4.08 -9.22
N TRP A 23 -19.98 -4.84 -8.89
CA TRP A 23 -20.89 -4.49 -7.80
C TRP A 23 -20.18 -4.38 -6.46
N LEU A 24 -19.29 -5.32 -6.18
CA LEU A 24 -18.52 -5.37 -4.96
C LEU A 24 -17.52 -4.21 -4.87
N ILE A 25 -16.86 -3.84 -5.99
CA ILE A 25 -15.99 -2.65 -6.08
C ILE A 25 -16.79 -1.37 -5.79
N ILE A 26 -17.99 -1.21 -6.35
CA ILE A 26 -18.84 -0.04 -6.10
C ILE A 26 -19.19 0.06 -4.61
N CYS A 27 -19.60 -1.03 -3.99
CA CYS A 27 -19.89 -1.06 -2.55
C CYS A 27 -18.66 -0.70 -1.71
N ALA A 28 -17.50 -1.25 -2.04
CA ALA A 28 -16.25 -0.97 -1.36
C ALA A 28 -15.82 0.51 -1.50
N MET A 29 -15.97 1.10 -2.68
CA MET A 29 -15.71 2.52 -2.89
C MET A 29 -16.66 3.44 -2.12
N CYS A 30 -17.96 3.08 -2.06
CA CYS A 30 -18.93 3.81 -1.24
C CYS A 30 -18.54 3.76 0.25
N PHE A 31 -18.15 2.59 0.75
CA PHE A 31 -17.68 2.42 2.13
C PHE A 31 -16.41 3.23 2.40
N GLY A 32 -15.40 3.12 1.51
CA GLY A 32 -14.16 3.89 1.61
C GLY A 32 -14.39 5.40 1.61
N GLY A 33 -15.26 5.89 0.72
CA GLY A 33 -15.66 7.29 0.67
C GLY A 33 -16.36 7.78 1.94
N ALA A 34 -17.23 6.97 2.53
CA ALA A 34 -17.89 7.27 3.80
C ALA A 34 -16.87 7.36 4.96
N MET A 35 -15.91 6.45 5.01
CA MET A 35 -14.81 6.45 5.99
C MET A 35 -13.93 7.69 5.86
N GLU A 36 -13.62 8.11 4.64
CA GLU A 36 -12.84 9.32 4.37
C GLU A 36 -13.61 10.58 4.75
N ALA A 37 -14.87 10.69 4.35
CA ALA A 37 -15.75 11.81 4.69
C ALA A 37 -15.96 11.93 6.20
N GLY A 38 -16.08 10.81 6.91
CA GLY A 38 -16.17 10.76 8.37
C GLY A 38 -14.89 11.17 9.12
N GLY A 39 -13.78 11.42 8.41
CA GLY A 39 -12.50 11.83 9.00
C GLY A 39 -11.77 10.73 9.77
N MET A 40 -12.26 9.50 9.79
CA MET A 40 -11.66 8.37 10.50
C MET A 40 -10.26 8.07 9.96
N VAL A 41 -10.09 8.14 8.64
CA VAL A 41 -8.81 7.95 7.95
C VAL A 41 -7.76 8.98 8.41
N ARG A 42 -8.16 10.25 8.54
CA ARG A 42 -7.27 11.32 9.05
C ARG A 42 -6.90 11.11 10.52
N GLY A 43 -7.81 10.58 11.32
CA GLY A 43 -7.57 10.25 12.73
C GLY A 43 -6.47 9.20 12.88
N ILE A 44 -6.59 8.10 12.13
CA ILE A 44 -5.61 7.00 12.10
C ILE A 44 -4.23 7.53 11.71
N THR A 45 -4.14 8.30 10.62
CA THR A 45 -2.84 8.79 10.13
C THR A 45 -2.20 9.80 11.08
N ARG A 46 -2.97 10.68 11.74
CA ARG A 46 -2.43 11.61 12.75
C ARG A 46 -1.73 10.89 13.90
N LEU A 47 -2.23 9.73 14.28
CA LEU A 47 -1.63 8.91 15.34
C LEU A 47 -0.20 8.48 14.92
N PHE A 48 -0.04 7.99 13.71
CA PHE A 48 1.26 7.56 13.19
C PHE A 48 2.23 8.72 12.94
N VAL A 49 1.73 9.87 12.47
CA VAL A 49 2.55 11.07 12.26
C VAL A 49 3.18 11.57 13.58
N ARG A 50 2.50 11.42 14.71
CA ARG A 50 3.04 11.78 16.04
C ARG A 50 4.21 10.90 16.48
N MET A 51 4.35 9.69 15.94
CA MET A 51 5.41 8.75 16.31
C MET A 51 6.72 9.01 15.56
N ILE A 52 6.76 9.97 14.64
CA ILE A 52 7.93 10.24 13.80
C ILE A 52 8.99 11.00 14.60
N LYS A 53 10.07 10.31 14.94
CA LYS A 53 11.24 10.88 15.64
C LYS A 53 12.53 10.88 14.79
N GLY A 54 12.55 10.16 13.66
CA GLY A 54 13.73 10.03 12.81
C GLY A 54 13.42 9.32 11.51
N ARG A 55 14.45 9.08 10.67
CA ARG A 55 14.29 8.48 9.33
C ARG A 55 13.63 7.09 9.35
N THR A 56 14.14 6.19 10.19
CA THR A 56 13.58 4.84 10.33
C THR A 56 12.14 4.89 10.84
N SER A 57 11.89 5.75 11.83
CA SER A 57 10.55 5.98 12.35
C SER A 57 9.61 6.59 11.31
N LEU A 58 10.12 7.44 10.39
CA LEU A 58 9.34 7.98 9.29
C LEU A 58 8.89 6.89 8.33
N VAL A 59 9.83 6.04 7.85
CA VAL A 59 9.51 4.93 6.95
C VAL A 59 8.57 3.93 7.63
N ALA A 60 8.88 3.54 8.87
CA ALA A 60 8.04 2.62 9.65
C ALA A 60 6.62 3.18 9.85
N SER A 61 6.50 4.47 10.18
CA SER A 61 5.21 5.15 10.35
C SER A 61 4.42 5.19 9.04
N THR A 62 5.10 5.42 7.89
CA THR A 62 4.47 5.41 6.57
C THR A 62 3.97 4.00 6.22
N VAL A 63 4.80 2.97 6.46
CA VAL A 63 4.43 1.57 6.23
C VAL A 63 3.23 1.16 7.09
N CYS A 64 3.30 1.39 8.39
CA CYS A 64 2.21 1.05 9.31
C CYS A 64 0.92 1.80 8.99
N SER A 65 1.02 3.09 8.63
CA SER A 65 -0.13 3.88 8.22
C SER A 65 -0.74 3.34 6.92
N GLY A 66 0.09 2.98 5.94
CA GLY A 66 -0.35 2.38 4.68
C GLY A 66 -1.07 1.05 4.88
N LEU A 67 -0.54 0.17 5.73
CA LEU A 67 -1.17 -1.10 6.10
C LEU A 67 -2.53 -0.88 6.78
N MET A 68 -2.59 0.05 7.74
CA MET A 68 -3.85 0.39 8.41
C MET A 68 -4.89 0.98 7.45
N LEU A 69 -4.44 1.81 6.50
CA LEU A 69 -5.34 2.35 5.47
C LEU A 69 -5.86 1.25 4.55
N ASN A 70 -5.04 0.28 4.15
CA ASN A 70 -5.47 -0.86 3.35
C ASN A 70 -6.55 -1.70 4.06
N LEU A 71 -6.47 -1.82 5.38
CA LEU A 71 -7.48 -2.52 6.17
C LEU A 71 -8.77 -1.71 6.33
N ALA A 72 -8.65 -0.37 6.44
CA ALA A 72 -9.78 0.51 6.71
C ALA A 72 -10.52 0.95 5.44
N VAL A 73 -9.76 1.21 4.36
CA VAL A 73 -10.29 1.78 3.11
C VAL A 73 -10.24 0.73 2.02
N ALA A 74 -11.16 -0.05 1.78
CA ALA A 74 -11.22 -1.17 0.85
C ALA A 74 -10.71 -0.92 -0.60
N ASP A 75 -10.04 0.20 -0.86
CA ASP A 75 -9.52 0.60 -2.18
C ASP A 75 -8.04 0.98 -2.14
N GLN A 76 -7.24 0.34 -3.00
CA GLN A 76 -5.80 0.54 -3.10
C GLN A 76 -5.43 1.96 -3.57
N TYR A 77 -6.15 2.51 -4.57
CA TYR A 77 -5.80 3.80 -5.15
C TYR A 77 -5.99 4.93 -4.13
N ILE A 78 -7.09 4.89 -3.40
CA ILE A 78 -7.36 5.85 -2.33
C ILE A 78 -6.27 5.76 -1.25
N CYS A 79 -5.88 4.56 -0.85
CA CYS A 79 -4.81 4.35 0.14
C CYS A 79 -3.46 4.92 -0.32
N ILE A 80 -3.08 4.72 -1.59
CA ILE A 80 -1.84 5.29 -2.16
C ILE A 80 -1.89 6.82 -2.14
N LEU A 81 -2.98 7.42 -2.63
CA LEU A 81 -3.15 8.87 -2.69
C LEU A 81 -3.14 9.51 -1.30
N LEU A 82 -3.86 8.92 -0.34
CA LEU A 82 -3.90 9.41 1.04
C LEU A 82 -2.53 9.33 1.70
N THR A 83 -1.88 8.17 1.65
CA THR A 83 -0.53 7.98 2.21
C THR A 83 0.45 8.96 1.57
N GLY A 84 0.48 9.06 0.25
CA GLY A 84 1.34 9.98 -0.49
C GLY A 84 1.12 11.43 -0.09
N ASN A 85 -0.11 11.91 -0.09
CA ASN A 85 -0.45 13.30 0.24
C ASN A 85 -0.13 13.68 1.69
N MET A 86 -0.35 12.75 2.63
CA MET A 86 -0.14 13.02 4.06
C MET A 86 1.33 13.05 4.43
N PHE A 87 2.13 12.13 3.91
CA PHE A 87 3.54 12.02 4.26
C PHE A 87 4.44 12.90 3.39
N ARG A 88 4.00 13.36 2.22
CA ARG A 88 4.79 14.19 1.30
C ARG A 88 5.46 15.38 1.98
N ARG A 89 4.69 16.19 2.73
CA ARG A 89 5.21 17.37 3.43
C ARG A 89 6.24 17.02 4.51
N ILE A 90 6.12 15.84 5.10
CA ILE A 90 7.01 15.38 6.17
C ILE A 90 8.33 14.92 5.58
N PHE A 91 8.31 14.19 4.47
CA PHE A 91 9.49 13.79 3.72
C PHE A 91 10.26 15.01 3.20
N ASP A 92 9.55 15.98 2.59
CA ASP A 92 10.14 17.24 2.10
C ASP A 92 10.81 18.03 3.25
N ARG A 93 10.17 18.12 4.44
CA ARG A 93 10.73 18.82 5.60
C ARG A 93 11.96 18.13 6.21
N GLN A 94 12.04 16.82 6.11
CA GLN A 94 13.21 16.05 6.59
C GLN A 94 14.31 15.91 5.53
N GLY A 95 14.15 16.54 4.36
CA GLY A 95 15.14 16.54 3.29
C GLY A 95 15.30 15.19 2.58
N PHE A 96 14.27 14.36 2.60
CA PHE A 96 14.26 13.10 1.84
C PHE A 96 13.63 13.28 0.47
N GLU A 97 14.16 12.55 -0.51
CA GLU A 97 13.58 12.55 -1.85
C GLU A 97 12.19 11.90 -1.88
N ARG A 98 11.33 12.41 -2.73
CA ARG A 98 9.99 11.87 -2.98
C ARG A 98 10.01 10.44 -3.51
N ARG A 99 11.12 10.00 -4.13
CA ARG A 99 11.35 8.61 -4.52
C ARG A 99 11.25 7.65 -3.35
N LEU A 100 11.80 8.04 -2.18
CA LEU A 100 11.72 7.20 -0.99
C LEU A 100 10.29 7.04 -0.52
N LEU A 101 9.48 8.10 -0.56
CA LEU A 101 8.05 8.03 -0.23
C LEU A 101 7.31 7.11 -1.21
N SER A 102 7.51 7.29 -2.52
CA SER A 102 6.87 6.45 -3.55
C SER A 102 7.19 4.97 -3.33
N ARG A 103 8.47 4.64 -3.18
CA ARG A 103 8.90 3.27 -2.91
C ARG A 103 8.29 2.70 -1.64
N THR A 104 8.31 3.47 -0.54
CA THR A 104 7.74 3.02 0.73
C THR A 104 6.23 2.79 0.62
N THR A 105 5.52 3.63 -0.12
CA THR A 105 4.08 3.47 -0.36
C THR A 105 3.80 2.23 -1.22
N GLU A 106 4.60 1.99 -2.26
CA GLU A 106 4.50 0.78 -3.08
C GLU A 106 4.72 -0.49 -2.27
N ASP A 107 5.81 -0.55 -1.52
CA ASP A 107 6.18 -1.71 -0.73
C ASP A 107 5.18 -1.99 0.42
N SER A 108 4.45 -0.98 0.89
CA SER A 108 3.47 -1.14 1.96
C SER A 108 2.03 -1.28 1.46
N VAL A 109 1.55 -0.33 0.66
CA VAL A 109 0.14 -0.27 0.25
C VAL A 109 -0.12 -1.19 -0.94
N THR A 110 0.66 -1.03 -2.03
CA THR A 110 0.39 -1.73 -3.29
C THR A 110 0.58 -3.23 -3.13
N VAL A 111 1.72 -3.63 -2.55
CA VAL A 111 2.07 -5.05 -2.42
C VAL A 111 1.13 -5.79 -1.46
N THR A 112 0.66 -5.13 -0.39
CA THR A 112 -0.17 -5.79 0.63
C THR A 112 -1.67 -5.73 0.36
N SER A 113 -2.13 -4.92 -0.59
CA SER A 113 -3.56 -4.79 -0.91
C SER A 113 -4.22 -6.11 -1.31
N VAL A 114 -3.47 -7.00 -1.98
CA VAL A 114 -3.96 -8.33 -2.40
C VAL A 114 -4.17 -9.30 -1.24
N LEU A 115 -3.60 -9.00 -0.06
CA LEU A 115 -3.75 -9.84 1.14
C LEU A 115 -5.03 -9.53 1.91
N VAL A 116 -5.67 -8.40 1.63
CA VAL A 116 -6.90 -7.96 2.32
C VAL A 116 -8.12 -8.44 1.56
N PRO A 117 -8.95 -9.33 2.14
CA PRO A 117 -10.07 -9.97 1.43
C PRO A 117 -11.12 -9.00 0.89
N TRP A 118 -11.35 -7.89 1.58
CA TRP A 118 -12.32 -6.85 1.21
C TRP A 118 -11.72 -5.69 0.41
N ASN A 119 -10.42 -5.71 0.14
CA ASN A 119 -9.79 -4.74 -0.74
C ASN A 119 -10.07 -5.09 -2.20
N THR A 120 -10.24 -4.07 -3.06
CA THR A 120 -10.50 -4.25 -4.49
C THR A 120 -9.52 -5.21 -5.16
N CYS A 121 -8.22 -5.15 -4.79
CA CYS A 121 -7.19 -6.05 -5.31
C CYS A 121 -7.35 -7.48 -4.82
N GLY A 122 -7.60 -7.69 -3.51
CA GLY A 122 -7.81 -9.01 -2.95
C GLY A 122 -9.04 -9.71 -3.52
N MET A 123 -10.12 -8.95 -3.71
CA MET A 123 -11.35 -9.46 -4.32
C MET A 123 -11.16 -9.85 -5.78
N THR A 124 -10.51 -9.00 -6.56
CA THR A 124 -10.21 -9.28 -7.98
C THR A 124 -9.33 -10.51 -8.10
N GLN A 125 -8.29 -10.61 -7.27
CA GLN A 125 -7.38 -11.76 -7.27
C GLN A 125 -8.12 -13.06 -6.90
N ALA A 126 -8.94 -13.04 -5.86
CA ALA A 126 -9.76 -14.20 -5.46
C ALA A 126 -10.72 -14.63 -6.57
N THR A 127 -11.33 -13.68 -7.28
CA THR A 127 -12.24 -13.95 -8.41
C THR A 127 -11.50 -14.58 -9.59
N VAL A 128 -10.32 -14.06 -9.95
CA VAL A 128 -9.52 -14.55 -11.07
C VAL A 128 -8.97 -15.94 -10.78
N LEU A 129 -8.44 -16.17 -9.58
CA LEU A 129 -7.88 -17.46 -9.18
C LEU A 129 -8.96 -18.50 -8.86
N GLY A 130 -10.19 -18.08 -8.60
CA GLY A 130 -11.28 -18.95 -8.16
C GLY A 130 -11.06 -19.53 -6.76
N VAL A 131 -10.21 -18.89 -5.93
CA VAL A 131 -9.87 -19.33 -4.57
C VAL A 131 -10.00 -18.15 -3.59
N PRO A 132 -10.56 -18.37 -2.39
CA PRO A 132 -10.65 -17.32 -1.36
C PRO A 132 -9.27 -16.78 -0.96
N THR A 133 -9.21 -15.50 -0.60
CA THR A 133 -7.96 -14.82 -0.19
C THR A 133 -7.23 -15.56 0.93
N MET A 134 -7.95 -16.11 1.90
CA MET A 134 -7.37 -16.83 3.04
C MET A 134 -6.61 -18.10 2.63
N VAL A 135 -6.91 -18.69 1.48
CA VAL A 135 -6.26 -19.91 0.99
C VAL A 135 -4.93 -19.60 0.33
N TYR A 136 -4.82 -18.52 -0.44
CA TYR A 136 -3.54 -18.16 -1.08
C TYR A 136 -2.65 -17.28 -0.19
N LEU A 137 -3.17 -16.65 0.83
CA LEU A 137 -2.44 -15.74 1.74
C LEU A 137 -1.15 -16.36 2.30
N PRO A 138 -1.12 -17.63 2.77
CA PRO A 138 0.12 -18.23 3.30
C PRO A 138 1.22 -18.40 2.26
N TYR A 139 0.89 -18.39 0.98
CA TYR A 139 1.85 -18.54 -0.13
C TYR A 139 2.40 -17.20 -0.64
N CYS A 140 1.84 -16.08 -0.20
CA CYS A 140 2.24 -14.74 -0.62
C CYS A 140 3.44 -14.21 0.19
N PHE A 141 4.54 -14.96 0.26
CA PHE A 141 5.73 -14.60 1.03
C PHE A 141 6.29 -13.23 0.66
N PHE A 142 6.34 -12.91 -0.64
CA PHE A 142 6.83 -11.62 -1.12
C PHE A 142 6.01 -10.46 -0.54
N ASN A 143 4.70 -10.57 -0.57
CA ASN A 143 3.79 -9.52 -0.13
C ASN A 143 3.87 -9.27 1.39
N ILE A 144 4.19 -10.32 2.16
CA ILE A 144 4.35 -10.23 3.61
C ILE A 144 5.72 -9.67 3.98
N ILE A 145 6.77 -10.10 3.26
CA ILE A 145 8.15 -9.73 3.56
C ILE A 145 8.47 -8.30 3.07
N SER A 146 7.87 -7.82 1.99
CA SER A 146 8.16 -6.52 1.37
C SER A 146 8.08 -5.34 2.36
N PRO A 147 7.01 -5.14 3.15
CA PRO A 147 6.93 -4.06 4.12
C PRO A 147 8.02 -4.15 5.20
N VAL A 148 8.34 -5.36 5.65
CA VAL A 148 9.38 -5.61 6.66
C VAL A 148 10.75 -5.25 6.10
N MET A 149 11.03 -5.63 4.86
CA MET A 149 12.28 -5.30 4.18
C MET A 149 12.45 -3.79 3.98
N SER A 150 11.39 -3.07 3.66
CA SER A 150 11.43 -1.60 3.55
C SER A 150 11.82 -0.95 4.87
N ILE A 151 11.28 -1.42 6.00
CA ILE A 151 11.66 -0.94 7.33
C ILE A 151 13.10 -1.31 7.65
N ALA A 152 13.54 -2.54 7.35
CA ALA A 152 14.90 -3.00 7.60
C ALA A 152 15.94 -2.20 6.79
N ILE A 153 15.69 -1.94 5.51
CA ILE A 153 16.55 -1.12 4.64
C ILE A 153 16.64 0.31 5.19
N ALA A 154 15.52 0.87 5.67
CA ALA A 154 15.52 2.19 6.28
C ALA A 154 16.30 2.23 7.60
N ALA A 155 16.27 1.16 8.39
CA ALA A 155 17.05 1.02 9.63
C ALA A 155 18.56 0.93 9.34
N LEU A 156 18.94 0.16 8.33
CA LEU A 156 20.34 0.03 7.88
C LEU A 156 20.88 1.30 7.21
N GLY A 157 20.00 2.23 6.81
CA GLY A 157 20.41 3.47 6.14
C GLY A 157 20.88 3.29 4.69
N TYR A 158 20.61 2.13 4.09
CA TYR A 158 21.08 1.80 2.74
C TYR A 158 20.20 2.47 1.69
N LYS A 159 20.85 3.15 0.70
CA LYS A 159 20.18 3.85 -0.43
C LYS A 159 19.03 4.79 -0.01
N ILE A 160 19.21 5.51 1.07
CA ILE A 160 18.29 6.58 1.44
C ILE A 160 18.71 7.82 0.67
N PHE A 161 17.94 8.16 -0.36
CA PHE A 161 18.19 9.34 -1.18
C PHE A 161 17.78 10.60 -0.40
N ARG A 162 18.77 11.48 -0.16
CA ARG A 162 18.53 12.82 0.38
C ARG A 162 18.49 13.82 -0.77
N THR A 163 17.67 14.84 -0.66
CA THR A 163 17.57 15.90 -1.65
C THR A 163 18.92 16.63 -1.73
N SER A 164 19.47 16.81 -2.95
CA SER A 164 20.80 17.39 -3.21
C SER A 164 21.04 18.76 -2.58
N ALA A 165 19.99 19.52 -2.26
CA ALA A 165 20.09 20.79 -1.53
C ALA A 165 20.69 20.64 -0.11
N ASN A 166 20.67 19.45 0.47
CA ASN A 166 21.20 19.21 1.82
C ASN A 166 22.60 18.59 1.80
N GLN A 167 23.11 18.17 0.63
CA GLN A 167 24.48 17.66 0.48
C GLN A 167 25.53 18.77 0.48
N GLN A 168 25.16 20.00 0.09
CA GLN A 168 26.07 21.14 0.12
C GLN A 168 26.37 21.68 1.52
N GLY A 169 25.54 21.37 2.50
CA GLY A 169 25.75 21.78 3.90
C GLY A 169 26.73 20.90 4.68
N ASP A 170 26.95 19.65 4.24
CA ASP A 170 27.79 18.69 4.98
C ASP A 170 29.25 18.70 4.50
N THR A 171 29.51 19.13 3.26
CA THR A 171 30.86 19.29 2.71
C THR A 171 31.56 20.59 3.15
N SER A 172 30.83 21.53 3.76
CA SER A 172 31.37 22.78 4.31
C SER A 172 31.81 22.66 5.78
N LYS A 173 31.66 21.47 6.40
CA LYS A 173 32.06 21.22 7.80
C LYS A 173 33.14 20.12 7.94
N ALA A 174 33.74 19.71 6.84
CA ALA A 174 34.96 18.92 6.80
C ALA A 174 36.12 19.84 6.28
#